data_08b790ca662a3351e2f286cf42f37e85
#
_entry.id   08b790ca662a3351e2f286cf42f37e85
#
_cell.length_a   1.000
_cell.length_b   1.000
_cell.length_c   1.000
_cell.angle_alpha   90.00
_cell.angle_beta   90.00
_cell.angle_gamma   90.00
#
_symmetry.space_group_name_H-M   'P 1'
#
loop_
_entity.id
_entity.type
_entity.pdbx_description
1 polymer ?
#
loop_
_entity_poly.entity_id
_entity_poly.type
_entity_poly.pdbx_seq_one_letter_code
_entity_poly.pdbx_strand_id
1 'polypeptide(L)'
;MKKEKITLEKARNISIELVLQKMNYIPSKTIGFDVWYSSPLHEEKTPSFKINTKINRWYDHGLQKGGNIIDFIAIKFNYTIPEVLKFLKNYSDESIFSFQKQKNSESNFSETETKVNIIKVTEIQHFALKQYLENRKIYHYENEPNLKEVHYEIN
;
A
#
# COMPACT_ATOMS: atom_id res chain seq x y z
N MET A 1 6.84 -37.08 -5.50
CA MET A 1 5.98 -35.87 -5.48
C MET A 1 6.73 -34.72 -6.15
N LYS A 2 6.26 -34.22 -7.30
CA LYS A 2 6.83 -33.03 -7.95
C LYS A 2 6.54 -31.83 -7.07
N LYS A 3 7.58 -31.23 -6.44
CA LYS A 3 7.44 -29.98 -5.71
C LYS A 3 7.07 -28.87 -6.71
N GLU A 4 5.81 -28.43 -6.73
CA GLU A 4 5.36 -27.32 -7.58
C GLU A 4 6.27 -26.10 -7.37
N LYS A 5 6.75 -25.54 -8.47
CA LYS A 5 7.51 -24.29 -8.45
C LYS A 5 6.52 -23.15 -8.38
N ILE A 6 6.72 -22.21 -7.46
CA ILE A 6 5.93 -20.98 -7.43
C ILE A 6 6.24 -20.14 -8.69
N THR A 7 5.21 -19.61 -9.33
CA THR A 7 5.36 -18.70 -10.47
C THR A 7 5.67 -17.28 -9.99
N LEU A 8 6.28 -16.46 -10.85
CA LEU A 8 6.55 -15.04 -10.57
C LEU A 8 5.27 -14.27 -10.21
N GLU A 9 4.17 -14.58 -10.88
CA GLU A 9 2.88 -13.94 -10.64
C GLU A 9 2.35 -14.27 -9.24
N LYS A 10 2.34 -15.55 -8.88
CA LYS A 10 1.95 -16.00 -7.53
C LYS A 10 2.85 -15.38 -6.45
N ALA A 11 4.16 -15.32 -6.71
CA ALA A 11 5.11 -14.72 -5.79
C ALA A 11 4.86 -13.22 -5.56
N ARG A 12 4.52 -12.45 -6.61
CA ARG A 12 4.20 -11.01 -6.49
C ARG A 12 2.97 -10.71 -5.65
N ASN A 13 2.04 -11.66 -5.58
CA ASN A 13 0.79 -11.53 -4.81
C ASN A 13 0.96 -11.87 -3.32
N ILE A 14 2.12 -12.38 -2.90
CA ILE A 14 2.41 -12.62 -1.49
C ILE A 14 2.48 -11.27 -0.78
N SER A 15 1.74 -11.14 0.34
CA SER A 15 1.71 -9.90 1.12
C SER A 15 3.07 -9.58 1.72
N ILE A 16 3.58 -8.38 1.45
CA ILE A 16 4.82 -7.87 2.06
C ILE A 16 4.67 -7.77 3.57
N GLU A 17 3.50 -7.31 4.04
CA GLU A 17 3.18 -7.18 5.47
C GLU A 17 3.31 -8.52 6.19
N LEU A 18 2.73 -9.60 5.64
CA LEU A 18 2.82 -10.94 6.23
C LEU A 18 4.25 -11.46 6.25
N VAL A 19 5.03 -11.20 5.21
CA VAL A 19 6.44 -11.60 5.18
C VAL A 19 7.24 -10.86 6.25
N LEU A 20 7.05 -9.54 6.39
CA LEU A 20 7.68 -8.74 7.44
C LEU A 20 7.29 -9.22 8.83
N GLN A 21 6.01 -9.51 9.07
CA GLN A 21 5.52 -10.04 10.34
C GLN A 21 6.18 -11.39 10.68
N LYS A 22 6.25 -12.33 9.72
CA LYS A 22 6.94 -13.61 9.92
C LYS A 22 8.45 -13.47 10.14
N MET A 23 9.04 -12.38 9.67
CA MET A 23 10.43 -12.01 9.92
C MET A 23 10.60 -11.20 11.21
N ASN A 24 9.54 -11.09 12.04
CA ASN A 24 9.51 -10.36 13.31
C ASN A 24 9.75 -8.84 13.20
N TYR A 25 9.45 -8.23 12.04
CA TYR A 25 9.41 -6.78 11.93
C TYR A 25 8.10 -6.25 12.48
N ILE A 26 8.20 -5.30 13.42
CA ILE A 26 7.06 -4.67 14.07
C ILE A 26 6.80 -3.31 13.41
N PRO A 27 5.57 -3.00 13.02
CA PRO A 27 5.24 -1.70 12.46
C PRO A 27 5.40 -0.59 13.51
N SER A 28 5.98 0.54 13.10
CA SER A 28 6.12 1.73 13.92
C SER A 28 4.86 2.59 13.97
N LYS A 29 4.15 2.65 12.84
CA LYS A 29 2.87 3.36 12.70
C LYS A 29 2.10 2.87 11.48
N THR A 30 0.77 3.06 11.51
CA THR A 30 -0.13 2.79 10.38
C THR A 30 -1.00 4.01 10.12
N ILE A 31 -1.09 4.43 8.86
CA ILE A 31 -1.93 5.55 8.41
C ILE A 31 -2.68 5.09 7.16
N GLY A 32 -3.96 4.78 7.30
CA GLY A 32 -4.76 4.20 6.22
C GLY A 32 -4.16 2.88 5.73
N PHE A 33 -3.81 2.81 4.44
CA PHE A 33 -3.17 1.63 3.85
C PHE A 33 -1.63 1.65 3.93
N ASP A 34 -1.04 2.71 4.47
CA ASP A 34 0.41 2.86 4.59
C ASP A 34 0.87 2.41 5.97
N VAL A 35 1.73 1.40 6.03
CA VAL A 35 2.35 0.86 7.24
C VAL A 35 3.84 1.15 7.21
N TRP A 36 4.34 1.74 8.28
CA TRP A 36 5.72 2.20 8.40
C TRP A 36 6.53 1.31 9.33
N TYR A 37 7.77 1.05 8.96
CA TYR A 37 8.73 0.24 9.71
C TYR A 37 10.08 0.94 9.78
N SER A 38 10.89 0.61 10.77
CA SER A 38 12.34 0.79 10.64
C SER A 38 12.85 -0.07 9.50
N SER A 39 13.75 0.47 8.68
CA SER A 39 14.14 -0.20 7.45
C SER A 39 14.72 -1.59 7.69
N PRO A 40 14.20 -2.62 7.02
CA PRO A 40 14.83 -3.92 6.99
C PRO A 40 16.11 -3.97 6.15
N LEU A 41 16.39 -2.93 5.37
CA LEU A 41 17.46 -2.91 4.36
C LEU A 41 18.71 -2.18 4.83
N HIS A 42 18.60 -1.30 5.83
CA HIS A 42 19.71 -0.57 6.42
C HIS A 42 19.39 -0.18 7.87
N GLU A 43 20.42 0.21 8.63
CA GLU A 43 20.26 0.72 9.97
C GLU A 43 19.82 2.17 9.96
N GLU A 44 18.82 2.52 10.77
CA GLU A 44 18.30 3.88 10.89
C GLU A 44 17.71 4.15 12.29
N LYS A 45 17.63 5.44 12.65
CA LYS A 45 17.02 5.87 13.93
C LYS A 45 15.53 6.24 13.75
N THR A 46 15.15 6.66 12.57
CA THR A 46 13.77 7.11 12.27
C THR A 46 13.19 6.21 11.20
N PRO A 47 12.02 5.59 11.44
CA PRO A 47 11.39 4.68 10.49
C PRO A 47 11.16 5.34 9.12
N SER A 48 11.77 4.79 8.08
CA SER A 48 11.68 5.29 6.70
C SER A 48 11.17 4.28 5.68
N PHE A 49 11.02 3.03 6.07
CA PHE A 49 10.50 1.98 5.21
C PHE A 49 8.97 1.95 5.29
N LYS A 50 8.31 2.14 4.17
CA LYS A 50 6.86 2.16 4.06
C LYS A 50 6.36 1.06 3.15
N ILE A 51 5.29 0.36 3.54
CA ILE A 51 4.52 -0.50 2.66
C ILE A 51 3.12 0.07 2.46
N ASN A 52 2.59 -0.06 1.25
CA ASN A 52 1.18 0.20 0.98
C ASN A 52 0.47 -1.16 0.80
N THR A 53 -0.40 -1.49 1.75
CA THR A 53 -1.07 -2.79 1.81
C THR A 53 -2.11 -2.98 0.71
N LYS A 54 -2.70 -1.88 0.20
CA LYS A 54 -3.70 -1.93 -0.88
C LYS A 54 -3.11 -2.38 -2.22
N ILE A 55 -1.92 -1.85 -2.56
CA ILE A 55 -1.26 -2.14 -3.85
C ILE A 55 -0.10 -3.13 -3.70
N ASN A 56 0.17 -3.59 -2.46
CA ASN A 56 1.26 -4.52 -2.11
C ASN A 56 2.62 -4.06 -2.66
N ARG A 57 3.01 -2.81 -2.32
CA ARG A 57 4.27 -2.18 -2.71
C ARG A 57 4.98 -1.63 -1.50
N TRP A 58 6.30 -1.59 -1.56
CA TRP A 58 7.13 -0.94 -0.57
C TRP A 58 7.92 0.22 -1.15
N TYR A 59 8.29 1.15 -0.30
CA TYR A 59 9.23 2.22 -0.60
C TYR A 59 10.05 2.55 0.64
N ASP A 60 11.37 2.61 0.48
CA ASP A 60 12.33 3.01 1.50
C ASP A 60 12.81 4.44 1.19
N HIS A 61 12.42 5.38 2.05
CA HIS A 61 12.77 6.78 1.88
C HIS A 61 14.25 7.06 2.16
N GLY A 62 14.89 6.24 3.01
CA GLY A 62 16.33 6.36 3.31
C GLY A 62 17.19 5.95 2.10
N LEU A 63 16.84 4.84 1.45
CA LEU A 63 17.54 4.33 0.27
C LEU A 63 17.02 4.91 -1.05
N GLN A 64 15.87 5.59 -1.04
CA GLN A 64 15.14 6.05 -2.24
C GLN A 64 14.85 4.91 -3.23
N LYS A 65 14.52 3.74 -2.73
CA LYS A 65 14.23 2.53 -3.49
C LYS A 65 12.85 2.00 -3.14
N GLY A 66 12.20 1.37 -4.10
CA GLY A 66 10.90 0.74 -3.90
C GLY A 66 10.65 -0.39 -4.88
N GLY A 67 9.57 -1.15 -4.65
CA GLY A 67 9.23 -2.25 -5.53
C GLY A 67 8.13 -3.15 -4.97
N ASN A 68 8.12 -4.39 -5.44
CA ASN A 68 7.28 -5.47 -4.97
C ASN A 68 8.03 -6.40 -3.99
N ILE A 69 7.39 -7.47 -3.55
CA ILE A 69 7.99 -8.43 -2.61
C ILE A 69 9.24 -9.12 -3.17
N ILE A 70 9.30 -9.37 -4.48
CA ILE A 70 10.46 -10.01 -5.13
C ILE A 70 11.66 -9.08 -5.05
N ASP A 71 11.46 -7.79 -5.37
CA ASP A 71 12.51 -6.77 -5.30
C ASP A 71 13.02 -6.61 -3.87
N PHE A 72 12.10 -6.62 -2.89
CA PHE A 72 12.44 -6.53 -1.47
C PHE A 72 13.36 -7.68 -1.03
N ILE A 73 12.96 -8.92 -1.29
CA ILE A 73 13.73 -10.12 -0.88
C ILE A 73 15.06 -10.20 -1.62
N ALA A 74 15.08 -9.85 -2.92
CA ALA A 74 16.31 -9.81 -3.71
C ALA A 74 17.34 -8.84 -3.10
N ILE A 75 16.90 -7.62 -2.76
CA ILE A 75 17.78 -6.60 -2.16
C ILE A 75 18.22 -7.02 -0.76
N LYS A 76 17.26 -7.45 0.08
CA LYS A 76 17.55 -7.76 1.49
C LYS A 76 18.57 -8.88 1.67
N PHE A 77 18.48 -9.92 0.85
CA PHE A 77 19.32 -11.12 0.98
C PHE A 77 20.36 -11.25 -0.13
N ASN A 78 20.41 -10.29 -1.05
CA ASN A 78 21.24 -10.36 -2.26
C ASN A 78 20.98 -11.64 -3.05
N TYR A 79 19.71 -12.03 -3.21
CA TYR A 79 19.27 -13.24 -3.87
C TYR A 79 19.02 -13.01 -5.36
N THR A 80 19.33 -14.03 -6.16
CA THR A 80 18.86 -14.15 -7.53
C THR A 80 17.37 -14.47 -7.59
N ILE A 81 16.70 -14.21 -8.72
CA ILE A 81 15.25 -14.47 -8.86
C ILE A 81 14.86 -15.93 -8.52
N PRO A 82 15.59 -16.98 -8.96
CA PRO A 82 15.29 -18.35 -8.55
C PRO A 82 15.34 -18.58 -7.04
N GLU A 83 16.30 -17.95 -6.35
CA GLU A 83 16.45 -18.03 -4.89
C GLU A 83 15.32 -17.30 -4.18
N VAL A 84 14.92 -16.12 -4.67
CA VAL A 84 13.75 -15.38 -4.17
C VAL A 84 12.49 -16.24 -4.28
N LEU A 85 12.26 -16.89 -5.41
CA LEU A 85 11.10 -17.77 -5.60
C LEU A 85 11.14 -18.99 -4.66
N LYS A 86 12.32 -19.55 -4.44
CA LYS A 86 12.51 -20.65 -3.48
C LYS A 86 12.21 -20.19 -2.05
N PHE A 87 12.66 -18.99 -1.67
CA PHE A 87 12.38 -18.38 -0.37
C PHE A 87 10.89 -18.11 -0.20
N LEU A 88 10.26 -17.41 -1.15
CA LEU A 88 8.85 -17.03 -1.10
C LEU A 88 7.89 -18.23 -1.16
N LYS A 89 8.35 -19.37 -1.66
CA LYS A 89 7.55 -20.60 -1.64
C LYS A 89 7.11 -20.98 -0.22
N ASN A 90 7.94 -20.75 0.80
CA ASN A 90 7.60 -21.04 2.19
C ASN A 90 6.51 -20.12 2.76
N TYR A 91 6.16 -19.06 2.03
CA TYR A 91 5.12 -18.09 2.38
C TYR A 91 3.89 -18.20 1.47
N SER A 92 3.89 -19.15 0.51
CA SER A 92 2.81 -19.31 -0.47
C SER A 92 1.78 -20.37 -0.09
N ASP A 93 1.89 -21.00 1.09
CA ASP A 93 0.94 -21.99 1.54
C ASP A 93 -0.47 -21.40 1.71
N GLU A 94 -1.50 -22.16 1.36
CA GLU A 94 -2.91 -21.77 1.32
C GLU A 94 -3.42 -21.12 2.62
N SER A 95 -2.76 -21.37 3.75
CA SER A 95 -3.06 -20.73 5.02
C SER A 95 -2.87 -19.20 5.00
N ILE A 96 -2.03 -18.67 4.09
CA ILE A 96 -1.80 -17.23 3.95
C ILE A 96 -2.90 -16.60 3.09
N PHE A 97 -3.42 -17.34 2.11
CA PHE A 97 -4.58 -16.93 1.31
C PHE A 97 -5.89 -16.95 2.10
N SER A 98 -6.01 -17.82 3.12
CA SER A 98 -7.19 -17.85 3.97
C SER A 98 -7.32 -16.60 4.85
N PHE A 99 -6.21 -15.95 5.24
CA PHE A 99 -6.26 -14.67 5.96
C PHE A 99 -6.74 -13.50 5.08
N GLN A 100 -6.40 -13.47 3.79
CA GLN A 100 -6.93 -12.46 2.87
C GLN A 100 -8.41 -12.71 2.54
N LYS A 101 -8.83 -13.98 2.49
CA LYS A 101 -10.23 -14.35 2.25
C LYS A 101 -11.12 -14.11 3.48
N GLN A 102 -10.54 -14.17 4.70
CA GLN A 102 -11.24 -13.82 5.94
C GLN A 102 -11.34 -12.30 6.18
N LYS A 103 -10.46 -11.47 5.57
CA LYS A 103 -10.67 -10.00 5.57
C LYS A 103 -11.80 -9.56 4.63
N ASN A 104 -12.24 -10.43 3.70
CA ASN A 104 -13.39 -10.19 2.83
C ASN A 104 -14.67 -10.92 3.28
N SER A 105 -14.60 -11.71 4.36
CA SER A 105 -15.78 -12.32 4.98
C SER A 105 -15.73 -12.04 6.48
N GLU A 106 -16.57 -11.10 6.88
CA GLU A 106 -17.00 -10.85 8.26
C GLU A 106 -15.90 -10.49 9.28
N SER A 107 -15.23 -9.35 9.10
CA SER A 107 -15.06 -8.49 10.24
C SER A 107 -16.40 -7.78 10.44
N ASN A 108 -17.17 -8.18 11.43
CA ASN A 108 -18.11 -7.32 12.13
C ASN A 108 -17.32 -6.19 12.84
N PHE A 109 -16.60 -5.38 12.05
CA PHE A 109 -16.56 -3.99 12.35
C PHE A 109 -17.96 -3.52 12.01
N SER A 110 -18.69 -3.05 12.98
CA SER A 110 -19.76 -2.10 12.72
C SER A 110 -19.11 -1.03 11.83
N GLU A 111 -19.27 -1.20 10.51
CA GLU A 111 -19.23 -0.09 9.60
C GLU A 111 -20.28 0.87 10.14
N THR A 112 -19.83 1.83 10.95
CA THR A 112 -20.45 3.12 10.84
C THR A 112 -20.22 3.48 9.40
N GLU A 113 -21.15 3.09 8.51
CA GLU A 113 -21.25 3.59 7.16
C GLU A 113 -21.29 5.11 7.34
N THR A 114 -20.12 5.74 7.24
CA THR A 114 -20.07 7.17 7.06
C THR A 114 -20.66 7.40 5.68
N LYS A 115 -21.98 7.58 5.65
CA LYS A 115 -22.70 7.90 4.42
C LYS A 115 -22.26 9.28 4.02
N VAL A 116 -21.42 9.35 3.01
CA VAL A 116 -21.06 10.60 2.37
C VAL A 116 -22.22 10.99 1.45
N ASN A 117 -23.01 11.97 1.88
CA ASN A 117 -24.07 12.53 1.08
C ASN A 117 -23.51 13.72 0.29
N ILE A 118 -23.45 13.60 -1.04
CA ILE A 118 -23.08 14.72 -1.92
C ILE A 118 -24.23 15.68 -1.95
N ILE A 119 -24.05 16.89 -1.41
CA ILE A 119 -25.05 17.94 -1.36
C ILE A 119 -25.10 18.70 -2.68
N LYS A 120 -23.91 19.04 -3.21
CA LYS A 120 -23.79 19.91 -4.39
C LYS A 120 -22.46 19.66 -5.11
N VAL A 121 -22.49 19.75 -6.43
CA VAL A 121 -21.31 19.76 -7.30
C VAL A 121 -21.34 21.07 -8.09
N THR A 122 -20.29 21.88 -7.98
CA THR A 122 -20.20 23.19 -8.65
C THR A 122 -18.84 23.40 -9.31
N GLU A 123 -18.71 24.45 -10.07
CA GLU A 123 -17.41 24.99 -10.47
C GLU A 123 -16.63 25.40 -9.24
N ILE A 124 -15.29 25.36 -9.33
CA ILE A 124 -14.43 25.69 -8.19
C ILE A 124 -14.54 27.17 -7.84
N GLN A 125 -15.16 27.46 -6.72
CA GLN A 125 -15.38 28.81 -6.20
C GLN A 125 -14.66 29.06 -4.87
N HIS A 126 -14.43 27.99 -4.09
CA HIS A 126 -13.81 28.09 -2.78
C HIS A 126 -12.38 28.59 -2.85
N PHE A 127 -12.07 29.68 -2.13
CA PHE A 127 -10.76 30.34 -2.16
C PHE A 127 -9.58 29.39 -1.89
N ALA A 128 -9.70 28.52 -0.87
CA ALA A 128 -8.62 27.60 -0.53
C ALA A 128 -8.33 26.56 -1.64
N LEU A 129 -9.36 26.13 -2.37
CA LEU A 129 -9.19 25.23 -3.52
C LEU A 129 -8.48 25.93 -4.69
N LYS A 130 -8.85 27.19 -4.97
CA LYS A 130 -8.19 28.02 -5.99
C LYS A 130 -6.71 28.19 -5.64
N GLN A 131 -6.40 28.61 -4.41
CA GLN A 131 -5.04 28.78 -3.94
C GLN A 131 -4.23 27.47 -3.98
N TYR A 132 -4.85 26.33 -3.65
CA TYR A 132 -4.21 25.03 -3.75
C TYR A 132 -3.83 24.69 -5.21
N LEU A 133 -4.72 24.95 -6.17
CA LEU A 133 -4.47 24.70 -7.59
C LEU A 133 -3.37 25.61 -8.14
N GLU A 134 -3.38 26.89 -7.78
CA GLU A 134 -2.35 27.87 -8.15
C GLU A 134 -0.97 27.47 -7.62
N ASN A 135 -0.89 27.04 -6.35
CA ASN A 135 0.34 26.54 -5.74
C ASN A 135 0.89 25.30 -6.46
N ARG A 136 0.01 24.50 -7.06
CA ARG A 136 0.34 23.35 -7.91
C ARG A 136 0.61 23.72 -9.36
N LYS A 137 0.58 25.03 -9.71
CA LYS A 137 0.77 25.56 -11.09
C LYS A 137 -0.30 25.05 -12.08
N ILE A 138 -1.50 24.79 -11.60
CA ILE A 138 -2.66 24.42 -12.43
C ILE A 138 -3.47 25.71 -12.64
N TYR A 139 -3.13 26.47 -13.71
CA TYR A 139 -3.66 27.82 -13.92
C TYR A 139 -4.96 27.86 -14.76
N HIS A 140 -5.32 26.77 -15.44
CA HIS A 140 -6.46 26.74 -16.36
C HIS A 140 -7.58 25.81 -15.89
N TYR A 141 -7.72 25.62 -14.58
CA TYR A 141 -8.71 24.74 -13.98
C TYR A 141 -10.16 25.12 -14.31
N GLU A 142 -10.41 26.39 -14.67
CA GLU A 142 -11.74 26.88 -15.07
C GLU A 142 -12.23 26.26 -16.38
N ASN A 143 -11.31 25.79 -17.23
CA ASN A 143 -11.62 25.17 -18.52
C ASN A 143 -11.60 23.63 -18.46
N GLU A 144 -11.37 23.04 -17.29
CA GLU A 144 -11.30 21.60 -17.13
C GLU A 144 -12.67 21.01 -16.76
N PRO A 145 -13.38 20.36 -17.69
CA PRO A 145 -14.76 19.92 -17.47
C PRO A 145 -14.92 18.87 -16.38
N ASN A 146 -13.84 18.19 -16.04
CA ASN A 146 -13.82 17.11 -15.03
C ASN A 146 -13.38 17.58 -13.63
N LEU A 147 -13.03 18.86 -13.47
CA LEU A 147 -12.57 19.40 -12.21
C LEU A 147 -13.70 20.23 -11.58
N LYS A 148 -14.28 19.70 -10.50
CA LYS A 148 -15.45 20.30 -9.82
C LYS A 148 -15.22 20.37 -8.32
N GLU A 149 -15.85 21.34 -7.69
CA GLU A 149 -15.95 21.43 -6.22
C GLU A 149 -17.13 20.61 -5.75
N VAL A 150 -16.88 19.67 -4.84
CA VAL A 150 -17.90 18.79 -4.26
C VAL A 150 -18.15 19.17 -2.81
N HIS A 151 -19.38 19.53 -2.50
CA HIS A 151 -19.86 19.77 -1.14
C HIS A 151 -20.54 18.48 -0.64
N TYR A 152 -20.12 17.99 0.51
CA TYR A 152 -20.65 16.76 1.09
C TYR A 152 -20.81 16.85 2.61
N GLU A 153 -21.72 16.04 3.15
CA GLU A 153 -21.87 15.80 4.57
C GLU A 153 -21.49 14.36 4.90
N ILE A 154 -20.88 14.18 6.05
CA ILE A 154 -20.53 12.89 6.62
C ILE A 154 -21.47 12.65 7.80
N ASN A 155 -22.34 11.64 7.71
CA ASN A 155 -23.21 11.17 8.78
C ASN A 155 -22.62 9.94 9.45
#